data_5ec7d71e16a492f40bd202c1ab55b120
#
_entry.id   5ec7d71e16a492f40bd202c1ab55b120
#
_cell.length_a   1.000
_cell.length_b   1.000
_cell.length_c   1.000
_cell.angle_alpha   90.00
_cell.angle_beta   90.00
_cell.angle_gamma   90.00
#
_symmetry.space_group_name_H-M   'P 1'
#
loop_
_entity.id
_entity.type
_entity.pdbx_description
1 polymer ?
#
loop_
_entity_poly.entity_id
_entity_poly.type
_entity_poly.pdbx_seq_one_letter_code
_entity_poly.pdbx_strand_id
1 'polypeptide(L)'
;MDLGLKGKKALVTGGTRGIGRAICEQLAEEGCDVALCARSAGPVAETVAALEQKGVKAWGGSVDVADLAALKSWVGEAANALGGVDIFVANVSALAQGMDENAWRKGFEIDVMATVFGCEAALPFLEKSGAGAIVVVGSTAMAEVYGPTRSYAAVKATLIPYVKGLARNLADKNVRANVVSPGNVYFKGGVWNTVEERDPARFEYMMSLNPMGRMGKPEEVANAVVFLASPSAGFISGTNVIVDGAMTQRVQF
;
A
#
# COMPACT_ATOMS: atom_id res chain seq x y z
N MET A 1 6.36 -21.82 1.06
CA MET A 1 7.49 -21.03 1.66
C MET A 1 6.97 -20.51 2.97
N ASP A 2 7.68 -20.69 4.05
CA ASP A 2 7.35 -20.00 5.31
C ASP A 2 7.86 -18.56 5.22
N LEU A 3 6.97 -17.59 5.36
CA LEU A 3 7.31 -16.17 5.30
C LEU A 3 7.81 -15.64 6.65
N GLY A 4 7.65 -16.39 7.75
CA GLY A 4 8.06 -15.99 9.09
C GLY A 4 7.23 -14.83 9.67
N LEU A 5 5.97 -14.69 9.26
CA LEU A 5 5.08 -13.59 9.65
C LEU A 5 4.24 -13.89 10.89
N LYS A 6 4.17 -15.13 11.34
CA LYS A 6 3.37 -15.51 12.50
C LYS A 6 3.80 -14.72 13.75
N GLY A 7 2.84 -14.04 14.36
CA GLY A 7 3.04 -13.20 15.55
C GLY A 7 3.70 -11.83 15.28
N LYS A 8 4.01 -11.49 14.01
CA LYS A 8 4.40 -10.15 13.60
C LYS A 8 3.20 -9.21 13.68
N LYS A 9 3.46 -7.91 13.69
CA LYS A 9 2.47 -6.84 13.87
C LYS A 9 2.55 -5.87 12.73
N ALA A 10 1.47 -5.76 11.95
CA ALA A 10 1.40 -4.92 10.76
C ALA A 10 0.40 -3.79 10.91
N LEU A 11 0.78 -2.60 10.47
CA LEU A 11 -0.11 -1.46 10.30
C LEU A 11 -0.34 -1.22 8.80
N VAL A 12 -1.61 -1.13 8.38
CA VAL A 12 -2.00 -0.93 6.98
C VAL A 12 -2.91 0.28 6.84
N THR A 13 -2.49 1.30 6.09
CA THR A 13 -3.37 2.42 5.76
C THR A 13 -4.29 2.08 4.59
N GLY A 14 -5.59 2.43 4.70
CA GLY A 14 -6.58 2.15 3.65
C GLY A 14 -6.95 0.66 3.55
N GLY A 15 -7.04 -0.05 4.68
CA GLY A 15 -7.20 -1.51 4.76
C GLY A 15 -8.61 -2.06 4.52
N THR A 16 -9.61 -1.25 4.14
CA THR A 16 -11.01 -1.70 4.12
C THR A 16 -11.53 -2.19 2.77
N ARG A 17 -10.80 -1.98 1.67
CA ARG A 17 -11.20 -2.39 0.32
C ARG A 17 -10.01 -2.60 -0.62
N GLY A 18 -10.24 -3.31 -1.73
CA GLY A 18 -9.28 -3.50 -2.80
C GLY A 18 -7.94 -4.02 -2.30
N ILE A 19 -6.84 -3.46 -2.79
CA ILE A 19 -5.47 -3.90 -2.47
C ILE A 19 -5.22 -3.87 -0.95
N GLY A 20 -5.61 -2.79 -0.26
CA GLY A 20 -5.39 -2.69 1.18
C GLY A 20 -6.12 -3.76 1.98
N ARG A 21 -7.36 -4.10 1.60
CA ARG A 21 -8.12 -5.18 2.23
C ARG A 21 -7.45 -6.54 1.99
N ALA A 22 -7.04 -6.83 0.76
CA ALA A 22 -6.34 -8.05 0.42
C ALA A 22 -5.01 -8.19 1.19
N ILE A 23 -4.27 -7.08 1.37
CA ILE A 23 -3.04 -7.06 2.18
C ILE A 23 -3.35 -7.44 3.64
N CYS A 24 -4.38 -6.83 4.25
CA CYS A 24 -4.78 -7.15 5.62
C CYS A 24 -5.16 -8.63 5.76
N GLU A 25 -5.95 -9.16 4.82
CA GLU A 25 -6.42 -10.55 4.85
C GLU A 25 -5.27 -11.56 4.70
N GLN A 26 -4.32 -11.32 3.78
CA GLN A 26 -3.18 -12.19 3.59
C GLN A 26 -2.18 -12.13 4.76
N LEU A 27 -1.94 -10.94 5.33
CA LEU A 27 -1.14 -10.83 6.55
C LEU A 27 -1.74 -11.64 7.69
N ALA A 28 -3.07 -11.58 7.85
CA ALA A 28 -3.77 -12.36 8.86
C ALA A 28 -3.73 -13.87 8.57
N GLU A 29 -3.81 -14.30 7.31
CA GLU A 29 -3.64 -15.71 6.89
C GLU A 29 -2.25 -16.26 7.23
N GLU A 30 -1.23 -15.42 7.15
CA GLU A 30 0.15 -15.74 7.58
C GLU A 30 0.34 -15.66 9.12
N GLY A 31 -0.73 -15.40 9.88
CA GLY A 31 -0.70 -15.32 11.34
C GLY A 31 -0.13 -14.01 11.89
N CYS A 32 -0.14 -12.94 11.10
CA CYS A 32 0.29 -11.61 11.52
C CYS A 32 -0.87 -10.87 12.20
N ASP A 33 -0.63 -10.22 13.33
CA ASP A 33 -1.59 -9.29 13.93
C ASP A 33 -1.67 -8.02 13.08
N VAL A 34 -2.88 -7.51 12.85
CA VAL A 34 -3.09 -6.42 11.88
C VAL A 34 -3.87 -5.26 12.50
N ALA A 35 -3.30 -4.06 12.39
CA ALA A 35 -4.06 -2.83 12.58
C ALA A 35 -4.28 -2.13 11.24
N LEU A 36 -5.47 -1.57 11.04
CA LEU A 36 -5.81 -0.89 9.81
C LEU A 36 -6.56 0.43 10.07
N CYS A 37 -6.43 1.37 9.13
CA CYS A 37 -7.29 2.55 9.13
C CYS A 37 -7.98 2.79 7.79
N ALA A 38 -9.11 3.47 7.87
CA ALA A 38 -9.81 4.05 6.74
C ALA A 38 -10.75 5.15 7.26
N ARG A 39 -11.34 5.96 6.37
CA ARG A 39 -12.20 7.08 6.77
C ARG A 39 -13.54 6.69 7.37
N SER A 40 -14.04 5.50 7.04
CA SER A 40 -15.40 5.07 7.42
C SER A 40 -15.35 4.00 8.51
N ALA A 41 -15.92 4.29 9.67
CA ALA A 41 -15.90 3.41 10.84
C ALA A 41 -16.58 2.04 10.60
N GLY A 42 -17.70 2.00 9.86
CA GLY A 42 -18.42 0.74 9.56
C GLY A 42 -17.54 -0.28 8.82
N PRO A 43 -16.99 0.06 7.63
CA PRO A 43 -16.05 -0.82 6.92
C PRO A 43 -14.79 -1.18 7.71
N VAL A 44 -14.31 -0.29 8.61
CA VAL A 44 -13.20 -0.61 9.51
C VAL A 44 -13.60 -1.72 10.48
N ALA A 45 -14.74 -1.58 11.17
CA ALA A 45 -15.22 -2.58 12.12
C ALA A 45 -15.50 -3.93 11.45
N GLU A 46 -16.11 -3.92 10.26
CA GLU A 46 -16.32 -5.13 9.45
C GLU A 46 -15.01 -5.82 9.09
N THR A 47 -14.00 -5.04 8.70
CA THR A 47 -12.68 -5.59 8.37
C THR A 47 -12.02 -6.22 9.59
N VAL A 48 -12.01 -5.52 10.72
CA VAL A 48 -11.46 -6.03 11.99
C VAL A 48 -12.10 -7.35 12.36
N ALA A 49 -13.43 -7.43 12.37
CA ALA A 49 -14.15 -8.66 12.70
C ALA A 49 -13.79 -9.83 11.76
N ALA A 50 -13.61 -9.57 10.46
CA ALA A 50 -13.21 -10.60 9.51
C ALA A 50 -11.77 -11.10 9.73
N LEU A 51 -10.86 -10.21 10.16
CA LEU A 51 -9.48 -10.59 10.48
C LEU A 51 -9.41 -11.40 11.78
N GLU A 52 -10.17 -11.02 12.81
CA GLU A 52 -10.27 -11.76 14.07
C GLU A 52 -10.76 -13.20 13.86
N GLN A 53 -11.68 -13.42 12.91
CA GLN A 53 -12.12 -14.76 12.54
C GLN A 53 -10.99 -15.65 11.97
N LYS A 54 -9.88 -15.07 11.52
CA LYS A 54 -8.68 -15.80 11.09
C LYS A 54 -7.75 -16.17 12.28
N GLY A 55 -8.13 -15.81 13.50
CA GLY A 55 -7.39 -16.18 14.72
C GLY A 55 -6.22 -15.26 15.06
N VAL A 56 -6.14 -14.09 14.47
CA VAL A 56 -5.14 -13.06 14.78
C VAL A 56 -5.76 -11.92 15.58
N LYS A 57 -4.93 -11.14 16.26
CA LYS A 57 -5.36 -9.89 16.86
C LYS A 57 -5.55 -8.84 15.78
N ALA A 58 -6.72 -8.20 15.75
CA ALA A 58 -6.99 -7.12 14.82
C ALA A 58 -7.45 -5.85 15.57
N TRP A 59 -7.09 -4.68 15.03
CA TRP A 59 -7.54 -3.40 15.53
C TRP A 59 -7.76 -2.41 14.38
N GLY A 60 -8.68 -1.46 14.55
CA GLY A 60 -8.99 -0.52 13.48
C GLY A 60 -9.33 0.88 13.97
N GLY A 61 -8.93 1.89 13.21
CA GLY A 61 -9.25 3.29 13.46
C GLY A 61 -9.90 3.99 12.27
N SER A 62 -10.88 4.87 12.58
CA SER A 62 -11.45 5.76 11.56
C SER A 62 -10.58 7.00 11.46
N VAL A 63 -9.80 7.12 10.35
CA VAL A 63 -8.80 8.18 10.15
C VAL A 63 -8.85 8.69 8.71
N ASP A 64 -8.86 10.01 8.55
CA ASP A 64 -8.46 10.64 7.29
C ASP A 64 -6.94 10.87 7.34
N VAL A 65 -6.21 10.19 6.48
CA VAL A 65 -4.75 10.27 6.43
C VAL A 65 -4.23 11.64 5.98
N ALA A 66 -5.07 12.50 5.42
CA ALA A 66 -4.74 13.90 5.12
C ALA A 66 -4.59 14.73 6.40
N ASP A 67 -5.25 14.34 7.51
CA ASP A 67 -4.98 14.87 8.83
C ASP A 67 -3.76 14.15 9.43
N LEU A 68 -2.61 14.78 9.30
CA LEU A 68 -1.33 14.20 9.74
C LEU A 68 -1.25 14.02 11.27
N ALA A 69 -1.96 14.83 12.04
CA ALA A 69 -2.02 14.68 13.49
C ALA A 69 -2.84 13.44 13.87
N ALA A 70 -4.00 13.25 13.24
CA ALA A 70 -4.83 12.07 13.41
C ALA A 70 -4.11 10.80 12.95
N LEU A 71 -3.39 10.84 11.83
CA LEU A 71 -2.58 9.71 11.34
C LEU A 71 -1.49 9.33 12.34
N LYS A 72 -0.77 10.30 12.88
CA LYS A 72 0.29 10.06 13.88
C LYS A 72 -0.30 9.47 15.18
N SER A 73 -1.44 9.98 15.66
CA SER A 73 -2.13 9.43 16.82
C SER A 73 -2.54 7.99 16.58
N TRP A 74 -3.14 7.70 15.42
CA TRP A 74 -3.55 6.36 15.04
C TRP A 74 -2.38 5.36 15.02
N VAL A 75 -1.21 5.74 14.50
CA VAL A 75 -0.02 4.86 14.51
C VAL A 75 0.37 4.50 15.95
N GLY A 76 0.37 5.48 16.87
CA GLY A 76 0.65 5.24 18.29
C GLY A 76 -0.37 4.34 18.97
N GLU A 77 -1.66 4.59 18.72
CA GLU A 77 -2.77 3.80 19.27
C GLU A 77 -2.72 2.35 18.73
N ALA A 78 -2.49 2.18 17.42
CA ALA A 78 -2.33 0.88 16.78
C ALA A 78 -1.15 0.09 17.35
N ALA A 79 -0.01 0.76 17.53
CA ALA A 79 1.18 0.17 18.14
C ALA A 79 0.91 -0.30 19.58
N ASN A 80 0.18 0.50 20.35
CA ASN A 80 -0.22 0.12 21.71
C ASN A 80 -1.21 -1.05 21.69
N ALA A 81 -2.20 -1.01 20.80
CA ALA A 81 -3.20 -2.05 20.66
C ALA A 81 -2.57 -3.41 20.31
N LEU A 82 -1.61 -3.44 19.37
CA LEU A 82 -0.93 -4.68 18.97
C LEU A 82 0.25 -5.05 19.87
N GLY A 83 0.76 -4.11 20.69
CA GLY A 83 1.96 -4.30 21.52
C GLY A 83 3.28 -4.15 20.74
N GLY A 84 3.30 -3.34 19.68
CA GLY A 84 4.45 -3.03 18.84
C GLY A 84 4.11 -2.93 17.36
N VAL A 85 5.12 -2.69 16.50
CA VAL A 85 5.00 -2.68 15.04
C VAL A 85 6.24 -3.29 14.42
N ASP A 86 6.05 -4.29 13.57
CA ASP A 86 7.10 -4.89 12.74
C ASP A 86 7.00 -4.43 11.28
N ILE A 87 5.78 -4.11 10.82
CA ILE A 87 5.48 -3.82 9.42
C ILE A 87 4.61 -2.57 9.33
N PHE A 88 4.97 -1.65 8.43
CA PHE A 88 4.12 -0.53 8.05
C PHE A 88 3.85 -0.55 6.54
N VAL A 89 2.57 -0.59 6.15
CA VAL A 89 2.15 -0.56 4.75
C VAL A 89 1.41 0.75 4.45
N ALA A 90 2.04 1.61 3.65
CA ALA A 90 1.43 2.83 3.13
C ALA A 90 0.71 2.52 1.82
N ASN A 91 -0.62 2.37 1.87
CA ASN A 91 -1.41 1.94 0.72
C ASN A 91 -2.45 2.98 0.26
N VAL A 92 -2.80 3.98 1.07
CA VAL A 92 -3.80 4.98 0.67
C VAL A 92 -3.37 5.78 -0.54
N SER A 93 -4.33 6.09 -1.43
CA SER A 93 -4.15 7.01 -2.54
C SER A 93 -5.38 7.88 -2.73
N ALA A 94 -5.16 9.14 -3.10
CA ALA A 94 -6.21 10.06 -3.52
C ALA A 94 -6.81 9.66 -4.88
N LEU A 95 -6.08 8.90 -5.71
CA LEU A 95 -6.42 8.59 -7.09
C LEU A 95 -6.78 9.87 -7.89
N ALA A 96 -6.12 10.98 -7.60
CA ALA A 96 -6.37 12.30 -8.15
C ALA A 96 -5.87 12.38 -9.60
N GLN A 97 -6.76 12.23 -10.55
CA GLN A 97 -6.45 12.12 -11.99
C GLN A 97 -6.52 13.46 -12.76
N GLY A 98 -6.88 14.56 -12.08
CA GLY A 98 -7.00 15.89 -12.67
C GLY A 98 -5.66 16.58 -12.91
N MET A 99 -5.71 17.72 -13.61
CA MET A 99 -4.55 18.62 -13.81
C MET A 99 -4.72 19.95 -13.09
N ASP A 100 -5.89 20.17 -12.47
CA ASP A 100 -6.17 21.36 -11.69
C ASP A 100 -5.41 21.36 -10.35
N GLU A 101 -5.33 22.54 -9.73
CA GLU A 101 -4.62 22.73 -8.46
C GLU A 101 -5.13 21.79 -7.36
N ASN A 102 -6.44 21.54 -7.30
CA ASN A 102 -7.02 20.68 -6.28
C ASN A 102 -6.58 19.21 -6.43
N ALA A 103 -6.47 18.71 -7.68
CA ALA A 103 -5.96 17.37 -7.93
C ALA A 103 -4.49 17.23 -7.49
N TRP A 104 -3.65 18.24 -7.76
CA TRP A 104 -2.27 18.27 -7.30
C TRP A 104 -2.18 18.31 -5.78
N ARG A 105 -2.90 19.21 -5.12
CA ARG A 105 -2.90 19.31 -3.65
C ARG A 105 -3.33 18.02 -3.00
N LYS A 106 -4.47 17.44 -3.41
CA LYS A 106 -4.94 16.15 -2.87
C LYS A 106 -3.95 15.01 -3.10
N GLY A 107 -3.33 14.96 -4.27
CA GLY A 107 -2.29 13.97 -4.54
C GLY A 107 -1.12 14.12 -3.56
N PHE A 108 -0.58 15.32 -3.39
CA PHE A 108 0.50 15.55 -2.45
C PHE A 108 0.11 15.25 -1.00
N GLU A 109 -1.04 15.72 -0.54
CA GLU A 109 -1.49 15.52 0.84
C GLU A 109 -1.69 14.04 1.17
N ILE A 110 -2.38 13.31 0.30
CA ILE A 110 -2.78 11.92 0.59
C ILE A 110 -1.73 10.91 0.14
N ASP A 111 -1.14 11.06 -1.04
CA ASP A 111 -0.20 10.05 -1.55
C ASP A 111 1.23 10.28 -1.05
N VAL A 112 1.66 11.55 -0.86
CA VAL A 112 3.04 11.85 -0.44
C VAL A 112 3.13 12.13 1.04
N MET A 113 2.45 13.19 1.54
CA MET A 113 2.58 13.62 2.93
C MET A 113 2.12 12.54 3.91
N ALA A 114 0.97 11.89 3.65
CA ALA A 114 0.51 10.81 4.52
C ALA A 114 1.46 9.60 4.48
N THR A 115 2.08 9.29 3.34
CA THR A 115 3.11 8.23 3.27
C THR A 115 4.35 8.62 4.09
N VAL A 116 4.88 9.82 3.89
CA VAL A 116 6.09 10.32 4.60
C VAL A 116 5.86 10.31 6.10
N PHE A 117 4.82 11.01 6.57
CA PHE A 117 4.57 11.18 8.02
C PHE A 117 4.04 9.91 8.68
N GLY A 118 3.34 9.02 7.93
CA GLY A 118 3.00 7.69 8.41
C GLY A 118 4.23 6.82 8.64
N CYS A 119 5.18 6.82 7.69
CA CYS A 119 6.46 6.15 7.87
C CYS A 119 7.23 6.71 9.08
N GLU A 120 7.37 8.05 9.18
CA GLU A 120 8.08 8.69 10.29
C GLU A 120 7.45 8.34 11.65
N ALA A 121 6.12 8.33 11.74
CA ALA A 121 5.42 7.95 12.96
C ALA A 121 5.65 6.48 13.35
N ALA A 122 5.79 5.58 12.38
CA ALA A 122 6.03 4.16 12.59
C ALA A 122 7.51 3.83 12.93
N LEU A 123 8.48 4.67 12.50
CA LEU A 123 9.91 4.38 12.65
C LEU A 123 10.36 3.99 14.05
N PRO A 124 9.97 4.68 15.16
CA PRO A 124 10.42 4.29 16.49
C PRO A 124 10.04 2.87 16.89
N PHE A 125 8.89 2.41 16.41
CA PHE A 125 8.39 1.05 16.67
C PHE A 125 9.09 0.03 15.77
N LEU A 126 9.29 0.34 14.49
CA LEU A 126 9.98 -0.50 13.52
C LEU A 126 11.45 -0.73 13.92
N GLU A 127 12.14 0.30 14.37
CA GLU A 127 13.51 0.20 14.88
C GLU A 127 13.56 -0.69 16.14
N LYS A 128 12.59 -0.52 17.04
CA LYS A 128 12.48 -1.34 18.27
C LYS A 128 12.18 -2.81 17.96
N SER A 129 11.53 -3.13 16.85
CA SER A 129 11.26 -4.53 16.48
C SER A 129 12.52 -5.32 16.12
N GLY A 130 13.60 -4.62 15.74
CA GLY A 130 14.88 -5.22 15.33
C GLY A 130 14.86 -5.88 13.94
N ALA A 131 13.72 -5.90 13.25
CA ALA A 131 13.56 -6.44 11.88
C ALA A 131 12.37 -5.77 11.16
N GLY A 132 12.36 -4.44 11.16
CA GLY A 132 11.26 -3.64 10.61
C GLY A 132 11.14 -3.70 9.09
N ALA A 133 9.92 -3.57 8.58
CA ALA A 133 9.66 -3.47 7.14
C ALA A 133 8.65 -2.38 6.80
N ILE A 134 8.99 -1.54 5.82
CA ILE A 134 8.09 -0.55 5.21
C ILE A 134 7.81 -1.00 3.78
N VAL A 135 6.54 -1.07 3.41
CA VAL A 135 6.14 -1.29 2.01
C VAL A 135 5.18 -0.18 1.59
N VAL A 136 5.53 0.50 0.50
CA VAL A 136 4.72 1.58 -0.07
C VAL A 136 4.05 1.08 -1.35
N VAL A 137 2.73 1.24 -1.45
CA VAL A 137 2.00 0.92 -2.67
C VAL A 137 2.08 2.11 -3.63
N GLY A 138 2.89 1.91 -4.67
CA GLY A 138 3.11 2.85 -5.76
C GLY A 138 2.11 2.67 -6.91
N SER A 139 2.60 2.79 -8.14
CA SER A 139 1.84 2.54 -9.38
C SER A 139 2.78 2.46 -10.58
N THR A 140 2.49 1.67 -11.59
CA THR A 140 3.22 1.68 -12.87
C THR A 140 3.14 3.03 -13.59
N ALA A 141 2.11 3.84 -13.29
CA ALA A 141 2.00 5.21 -13.81
C ALA A 141 3.17 6.13 -13.43
N MET A 142 3.96 5.77 -12.41
CA MET A 142 5.20 6.47 -12.05
C MET A 142 6.31 6.34 -13.10
N ALA A 143 6.24 5.32 -13.89
CA ALA A 143 7.32 4.88 -14.77
C ALA A 143 6.95 4.93 -16.25
N GLU A 144 5.66 4.94 -16.57
CA GLU A 144 5.16 4.90 -17.92
C GLU A 144 3.91 5.78 -18.09
N VAL A 145 3.82 6.47 -19.21
CA VAL A 145 2.72 7.42 -19.48
C VAL A 145 1.69 6.75 -20.38
N TYR A 146 0.50 6.53 -19.83
CA TYR A 146 -0.65 6.02 -20.57
C TYR A 146 -1.66 7.15 -20.83
N GLY A 147 -1.56 7.80 -21.97
CA GLY A 147 -2.47 8.88 -22.35
C GLY A 147 -2.03 10.28 -21.87
N PRO A 148 -2.98 11.21 -21.65
CA PRO A 148 -2.65 12.60 -21.33
C PRO A 148 -1.97 12.73 -19.96
N THR A 149 -1.13 13.77 -19.82
CA THR A 149 -0.47 14.12 -18.54
C THR A 149 -1.50 14.25 -17.41
N ARG A 150 -1.15 13.70 -16.25
CA ARG A 150 -2.00 13.73 -15.04
C ARG A 150 -1.15 13.91 -13.79
N SER A 151 -1.69 14.60 -12.78
CA SER A 151 -1.02 14.82 -11.51
C SER A 151 -0.65 13.52 -10.81
N TYR A 152 -1.51 12.52 -10.88
CA TYR A 152 -1.34 11.21 -10.22
C TYR A 152 0.02 10.56 -10.51
N ALA A 153 0.42 10.48 -11.78
CA ALA A 153 1.68 9.85 -12.18
C ALA A 153 2.89 10.56 -11.58
N ALA A 154 2.93 11.89 -11.69
CA ALA A 154 4.03 12.71 -11.17
C ALA A 154 4.10 12.66 -9.64
N VAL A 155 2.95 12.74 -8.96
CA VAL A 155 2.87 12.65 -7.50
C VAL A 155 3.35 11.28 -7.02
N LYS A 156 2.88 10.19 -7.61
CA LYS A 156 3.34 8.83 -7.24
C LYS A 156 4.83 8.63 -7.52
N ALA A 157 5.39 9.25 -8.56
CA ALA A 157 6.82 9.13 -8.89
C ALA A 157 7.74 9.64 -7.78
N THR A 158 7.28 10.57 -6.95
CA THR A 158 8.07 11.09 -5.80
C THR A 158 8.36 10.02 -4.75
N LEU A 159 7.56 8.96 -4.68
CA LEU A 159 7.70 7.90 -3.68
C LEU A 159 8.91 6.99 -3.92
N ILE A 160 9.35 6.81 -5.18
CA ILE A 160 10.51 5.94 -5.49
C ILE A 160 11.79 6.46 -4.83
N PRO A 161 12.26 7.70 -5.10
CA PRO A 161 13.47 8.21 -4.49
C PRO A 161 13.33 8.36 -2.96
N TYR A 162 12.14 8.69 -2.45
CA TYR A 162 11.88 8.75 -1.03
C TYR A 162 12.11 7.39 -0.35
N VAL A 163 11.49 6.31 -0.85
CA VAL A 163 11.66 4.96 -0.29
C VAL A 163 13.09 4.46 -0.45
N LYS A 164 13.76 4.80 -1.56
CA LYS A 164 15.18 4.47 -1.73
C LYS A 164 16.06 5.16 -0.68
N GLY A 165 15.77 6.42 -0.38
CA GLY A 165 16.41 7.17 0.71
C GLY A 165 16.19 6.51 2.07
N LEU A 166 14.92 6.15 2.40
CA LEU A 166 14.59 5.43 3.62
C LEU A 166 15.38 4.13 3.75
N ALA A 167 15.40 3.31 2.70
CA ALA A 167 16.10 2.03 2.70
C ALA A 167 17.60 2.18 3.02
N ARG A 168 18.23 3.23 2.53
CA ARG A 168 19.64 3.52 2.82
C ARG A 168 19.86 4.03 4.24
N ASN A 169 18.98 4.93 4.70
CA ASN A 169 19.12 5.59 6.01
C ASN A 169 18.78 4.66 7.18
N LEU A 170 18.04 3.58 6.92
CA LEU A 170 17.54 2.67 7.95
C LEU A 170 18.20 1.28 7.92
N ALA A 171 19.15 1.07 7.00
CA ALA A 171 19.81 -0.22 6.83
C ALA A 171 20.57 -0.68 8.07
N ASP A 172 21.28 0.23 8.74
CA ASP A 172 22.02 -0.02 9.99
C ASP A 172 21.09 -0.29 11.19
N LYS A 173 19.83 0.09 11.09
CA LYS A 173 18.78 -0.14 12.09
C LYS A 173 17.95 -1.40 11.80
N ASN A 174 18.36 -2.17 10.79
CA ASN A 174 17.67 -3.38 10.33
C ASN A 174 16.18 -3.14 9.96
N VAL A 175 15.89 -1.97 9.36
CA VAL A 175 14.58 -1.63 8.81
C VAL A 175 14.69 -1.54 7.29
N ARG A 176 13.91 -2.34 6.59
CA ARG A 176 13.85 -2.36 5.12
C ARG A 176 12.72 -1.46 4.61
N ALA A 177 12.88 -0.90 3.42
CA ALA A 177 11.83 -0.12 2.78
C ALA A 177 11.79 -0.42 1.28
N ASN A 178 10.60 -0.77 0.75
CA ASN A 178 10.40 -1.14 -0.65
C ASN A 178 9.10 -0.53 -1.20
N VAL A 179 9.00 -0.47 -2.52
CA VAL A 179 7.79 -0.08 -3.26
C VAL A 179 7.24 -1.30 -4.00
N VAL A 180 5.92 -1.44 -4.00
CA VAL A 180 5.20 -2.32 -4.92
C VAL A 180 4.38 -1.44 -5.85
N SER A 181 4.57 -1.57 -7.16
CA SER A 181 3.91 -0.77 -8.19
C SER A 181 2.92 -1.61 -9.00
N PRO A 182 1.62 -1.58 -8.63
CA PRO A 182 0.60 -2.28 -9.39
C PRO A 182 0.40 -1.66 -10.78
N GLY A 183 0.06 -2.50 -11.76
CA GLY A 183 -0.60 -2.10 -13.00
C GLY A 183 -2.10 -1.87 -12.81
N ASN A 184 -2.88 -2.23 -13.81
CA ASN A 184 -4.34 -2.17 -13.74
C ASN A 184 -4.87 -3.30 -12.84
N VAL A 185 -5.56 -2.96 -11.76
CA VAL A 185 -6.13 -3.91 -10.80
C VAL A 185 -7.64 -3.74 -10.76
N TYR A 186 -8.36 -4.83 -11.04
CA TYR A 186 -9.82 -4.86 -11.06
C TYR A 186 -10.39 -5.46 -9.78
N PHE A 187 -11.36 -4.77 -9.20
CA PHE A 187 -12.22 -5.27 -8.12
C PHE A 187 -13.53 -4.49 -8.09
N LYS A 188 -14.60 -5.11 -7.57
CA LYS A 188 -15.92 -4.48 -7.48
C LYS A 188 -15.89 -3.22 -6.62
N GLY A 189 -16.42 -2.11 -7.14
CA GLY A 189 -16.36 -0.80 -6.51
C GLY A 189 -15.01 -0.09 -6.63
N GLY A 190 -14.06 -0.65 -7.39
CA GLY A 190 -12.80 -0.02 -7.74
C GLY A 190 -12.88 0.93 -8.93
N VAL A 191 -11.76 1.56 -9.26
CA VAL A 191 -11.66 2.51 -10.38
C VAL A 191 -12.04 1.85 -11.70
N TRP A 192 -11.50 0.67 -11.98
CA TRP A 192 -11.74 -0.03 -13.25
C TRP A 192 -13.14 -0.59 -13.37
N ASN A 193 -13.79 -0.99 -12.27
CA ASN A 193 -15.22 -1.32 -12.28
C ASN A 193 -16.07 -0.08 -12.64
N THR A 194 -15.74 1.09 -12.07
CA THR A 194 -16.42 2.34 -12.43
C THR A 194 -16.17 2.73 -13.89
N VAL A 195 -14.96 2.51 -14.42
CA VAL A 195 -14.64 2.77 -15.83
C VAL A 195 -15.40 1.81 -16.75
N GLU A 196 -15.46 0.51 -16.41
CA GLU A 196 -16.22 -0.49 -17.16
C GLU A 196 -17.70 -0.10 -17.32
N GLU A 197 -18.31 0.40 -16.24
CA GLU A 197 -19.72 0.82 -16.23
C GLU A 197 -19.97 2.13 -17.00
N ARG A 198 -19.03 3.10 -16.96
CA ARG A 198 -19.25 4.45 -17.50
C ARG A 198 -18.63 4.69 -18.87
N ASP A 199 -17.56 3.97 -19.19
CA ASP A 199 -16.78 4.11 -20.43
C ASP A 199 -16.21 2.73 -20.82
N PRO A 200 -17.08 1.82 -21.32
CA PRO A 200 -16.67 0.46 -21.71
C PRO A 200 -15.57 0.46 -22.78
N ALA A 201 -15.59 1.40 -23.72
CA ALA A 201 -14.57 1.48 -24.77
C ALA A 201 -13.17 1.77 -24.20
N ARG A 202 -13.09 2.65 -23.20
CA ARG A 202 -11.86 2.91 -22.46
C ARG A 202 -11.43 1.69 -21.64
N PHE A 203 -12.37 0.98 -21.03
CA PHE A 203 -12.07 -0.24 -20.28
C PHE A 203 -11.46 -1.31 -21.20
N GLU A 204 -12.06 -1.57 -22.37
CA GLU A 204 -11.56 -2.50 -23.38
C GLU A 204 -10.17 -2.11 -23.89
N TYR A 205 -9.96 -0.81 -24.19
CA TYR A 205 -8.65 -0.30 -24.58
C TYR A 205 -7.60 -0.58 -23.51
N MET A 206 -7.89 -0.29 -22.24
CA MET A 206 -6.97 -0.54 -21.14
C MET A 206 -6.75 -2.03 -20.88
N MET A 207 -7.75 -2.86 -21.13
CA MET A 207 -7.60 -4.32 -21.11
C MET A 207 -6.65 -4.82 -22.20
N SER A 208 -6.74 -4.27 -23.41
CA SER A 208 -5.88 -4.65 -24.55
C SER A 208 -4.39 -4.33 -24.33
N LEU A 209 -4.08 -3.42 -23.40
CA LEU A 209 -2.70 -3.11 -23.02
C LEU A 209 -2.06 -4.19 -22.12
N ASN A 210 -2.85 -5.12 -21.58
CA ASN A 210 -2.34 -6.18 -20.72
C ASN A 210 -2.00 -7.44 -21.54
N PRO A 211 -0.73 -7.83 -21.66
CA PRO A 211 -0.34 -9.02 -22.42
C PRO A 211 -0.93 -10.31 -21.87
N MET A 212 -1.24 -10.36 -20.58
CA MET A 212 -1.91 -11.51 -19.95
C MET A 212 -3.42 -11.58 -20.24
N GLY A 213 -3.99 -10.64 -21.02
CA GLY A 213 -5.41 -10.62 -21.40
C GLY A 213 -6.38 -10.29 -20.26
N ARG A 214 -5.90 -9.82 -19.12
CA ARG A 214 -6.71 -9.45 -17.95
C ARG A 214 -6.03 -8.39 -17.08
N MET A 215 -6.80 -7.71 -16.28
CA MET A 215 -6.27 -6.92 -15.18
C MET A 215 -5.87 -7.83 -14.00
N GLY A 216 -4.97 -7.35 -13.15
CA GLY A 216 -4.60 -8.00 -11.91
C GLY A 216 -5.75 -7.97 -10.89
N LYS A 217 -5.68 -8.88 -9.92
CA LYS A 217 -6.56 -8.90 -8.75
C LYS A 217 -5.85 -8.26 -7.55
N PRO A 218 -6.59 -7.71 -6.56
CA PRO A 218 -6.00 -7.19 -5.32
C PRO A 218 -5.04 -8.17 -4.63
N GLU A 219 -5.40 -9.44 -4.61
CA GLU A 219 -4.63 -10.52 -3.96
C GLU A 219 -3.25 -10.73 -4.62
N GLU A 220 -3.15 -10.52 -5.94
CA GLU A 220 -1.89 -10.67 -6.67
C GLU A 220 -0.89 -9.55 -6.30
N VAL A 221 -1.40 -8.35 -6.02
CA VAL A 221 -0.58 -7.24 -5.50
C VAL A 221 -0.24 -7.48 -4.03
N ALA A 222 -1.21 -7.95 -3.24
CA ALA A 222 -1.01 -8.24 -1.83
C ALA A 222 0.06 -9.31 -1.60
N ASN A 223 0.15 -10.34 -2.45
CA ASN A 223 1.23 -11.34 -2.43
C ASN A 223 2.62 -10.71 -2.45
N ALA A 224 2.84 -9.74 -3.34
CA ALA A 224 4.13 -9.04 -3.43
C ALA A 224 4.40 -8.16 -2.21
N VAL A 225 3.36 -7.45 -1.70
CA VAL A 225 3.47 -6.62 -0.50
C VAL A 225 3.81 -7.47 0.72
N VAL A 226 3.10 -8.57 0.94
CA VAL A 226 3.28 -9.47 2.09
C VAL A 226 4.65 -10.15 2.03
N PHE A 227 5.09 -10.60 0.83
CA PHE A 227 6.45 -11.12 0.65
C PHE A 227 7.51 -10.09 1.02
N LEU A 228 7.44 -8.86 0.48
CA LEU A 228 8.43 -7.81 0.77
C LEU A 228 8.40 -7.34 2.24
N ALA A 229 7.24 -7.43 2.89
CA ALA A 229 7.11 -7.15 4.31
C ALA A 229 7.72 -8.24 5.20
N SER A 230 7.84 -9.46 4.69
CA SER A 230 8.22 -10.65 5.46
C SER A 230 9.73 -10.75 5.72
N PRO A 231 10.15 -11.48 6.77
CA PRO A 231 11.53 -11.87 6.99
C PRO A 231 12.19 -12.59 5.80
N SER A 232 11.42 -13.33 4.99
CA SER A 232 11.93 -14.03 3.79
C SER A 232 12.48 -13.08 2.72
N ALA A 233 12.11 -11.79 2.77
CA ALA A 233 12.68 -10.73 1.91
C ALA A 233 13.83 -9.97 2.60
N GLY A 234 14.52 -10.57 3.57
CA GLY A 234 15.48 -9.93 4.48
C GLY A 234 16.64 -9.19 3.80
N PHE A 235 16.99 -9.50 2.55
CA PHE A 235 18.03 -8.82 1.78
C PHE A 235 17.50 -7.95 0.64
N ILE A 236 16.17 -7.72 0.60
CA ILE A 236 15.52 -6.88 -0.42
C ILE A 236 15.13 -5.55 0.25
N SER A 237 15.84 -4.47 -0.11
CA SER A 237 15.58 -3.12 0.40
C SER A 237 15.91 -2.06 -0.65
N GLY A 238 15.05 -1.06 -0.78
CA GLY A 238 15.20 0.04 -1.73
C GLY A 238 14.85 -0.34 -3.17
N THR A 239 14.05 -1.40 -3.38
CA THR A 239 13.57 -1.79 -4.70
C THR A 239 12.15 -1.30 -4.97
N ASN A 240 11.79 -1.28 -6.26
CA ASN A 240 10.43 -1.11 -6.75
C ASN A 240 10.04 -2.39 -7.51
N VAL A 241 9.13 -3.17 -6.95
CA VAL A 241 8.61 -4.38 -7.59
C VAL A 241 7.36 -4.05 -8.40
N ILE A 242 7.40 -4.28 -9.69
CA ILE A 242 6.26 -4.09 -10.60
C ILE A 242 5.39 -5.34 -10.60
N VAL A 243 4.07 -5.15 -10.42
CA VAL A 243 3.05 -6.21 -10.43
C VAL A 243 1.97 -5.81 -11.41
N ASP A 244 2.18 -6.08 -12.71
CA ASP A 244 1.37 -5.50 -13.79
C ASP A 244 1.05 -6.46 -14.95
N GLY A 245 1.43 -7.73 -14.88
CA GLY A 245 1.20 -8.69 -15.95
C GLY A 245 1.96 -8.36 -17.25
N ALA A 246 3.14 -7.77 -17.14
CA ALA A 246 3.98 -7.29 -18.24
C ALA A 246 3.35 -6.15 -19.06
N MET A 247 2.45 -5.37 -18.45
CA MET A 247 1.80 -4.23 -19.12
C MET A 247 2.81 -3.11 -19.45
N THR A 248 3.75 -2.82 -18.55
CA THR A 248 4.81 -1.84 -18.80
C THR A 248 5.86 -2.40 -19.77
N GLN A 249 6.33 -1.57 -20.70
CA GLN A 249 7.29 -1.98 -21.74
C GLN A 249 8.73 -1.63 -21.39
N ARG A 250 8.94 -0.79 -20.37
CA ARG A 250 10.31 -0.39 -19.98
C ARG A 250 11.06 -1.56 -19.35
N VAL A 251 12.33 -1.68 -19.72
CA VAL A 251 13.24 -2.57 -19.01
C VAL A 251 13.65 -1.91 -17.70
N GLN A 252 13.53 -2.66 -16.61
CA GLN A 252 13.87 -2.21 -15.27
C GLN A 252 15.26 -2.76 -14.90
N PHE A 253 16.23 -1.87 -14.76
CA PHE A 253 17.58 -2.20 -14.32
C PHE A 253 17.79 -1.79 -12.87
#